data_d6272b4541e57b3430bf4483c55eef71
#
_entry.id   d6272b4541e57b3430bf4483c55eef71
#
_cell.length_a   1.000
_cell.length_b   1.000
_cell.length_c   1.000
_cell.angle_alpha   90.00
_cell.angle_beta   90.00
_cell.angle_gamma   90.00
#
_symmetry.space_group_name_H-M   'P 1'
#
loop_
_entity.id
_entity.type
_entity.pdbx_description
1 polymer ?
#
loop_
_entity_poly.entity_id
_entity_poly.type
_entity_poly.pdbx_seq_one_letter_code
_entity_poly.pdbx_strand_id
1 'polypeptide(L)'
;SVTDSSAAGTALATGAKTYNGAIGMDDNKSVLQSVAERAKKSGKKVGVTTSVSVDHATPAAFYAHQPDRGMYYEIALDLPKAGFDFYAGGGFLKPTTTADKKEAPSIFPIFEEAGYTVARGLDEYKSKSAQADKMILIQKEGAEPSCLPYAIDRQEGDLTLAEITESAISFLTKGSNKGFFLMVEG
;
A
#
# COMPACT_ATOMS: atom_id res chain seq x y z
N SER A 1 0.67 -21.65 -17.58
CA SER A 1 0.17 -21.53 -16.19
C SER A 1 -0.71 -20.30 -16.07
N VAL A 2 -1.67 -20.32 -15.15
CA VAL A 2 -2.48 -19.16 -14.84
C VAL A 2 -1.60 -18.12 -14.12
N THR A 3 -1.68 -16.87 -14.56
CA THR A 3 -0.94 -15.76 -13.93
C THR A 3 -1.55 -15.42 -12.59
N ASP A 4 -0.74 -15.33 -11.53
CA ASP A 4 -1.19 -14.89 -10.21
C ASP A 4 -1.30 -13.37 -10.10
N SER A 5 -1.84 -12.87 -8.97
CA SER A 5 -2.05 -11.44 -8.74
C SER A 5 -0.75 -10.64 -8.73
N SER A 6 0.37 -11.23 -8.28
CA SER A 6 1.66 -10.53 -8.23
C SER A 6 2.24 -10.31 -9.62
N ALA A 7 2.27 -11.34 -10.45
CA ALA A 7 2.73 -11.23 -11.83
C ALA A 7 1.80 -10.37 -12.69
N ALA A 8 0.48 -10.51 -12.51
CA ALA A 8 -0.50 -9.67 -13.20
C ALA A 8 -0.41 -8.21 -12.76
N GLY A 9 -0.32 -7.96 -11.46
CA GLY A 9 -0.14 -6.62 -10.88
C GLY A 9 1.17 -5.97 -11.35
N THR A 10 2.26 -6.74 -11.36
CA THR A 10 3.56 -6.27 -11.88
C THR A 10 3.46 -5.91 -13.37
N ALA A 11 2.81 -6.75 -14.19
CA ALA A 11 2.62 -6.44 -15.60
C ALA A 11 1.77 -5.17 -15.80
N LEU A 12 0.71 -4.99 -15.01
CA LEU A 12 -0.12 -3.79 -15.04
C LEU A 12 0.66 -2.54 -14.61
N ALA A 13 1.44 -2.65 -13.55
CA ALA A 13 2.18 -1.52 -12.98
C ALA A 13 3.39 -1.10 -13.81
N THR A 14 4.05 -2.04 -14.51
CA THR A 14 5.35 -1.81 -15.16
C THR A 14 5.33 -1.94 -16.67
N GLY A 15 4.32 -2.61 -17.23
CA GLY A 15 4.26 -2.99 -18.64
C GLY A 15 5.10 -4.23 -19.00
N ALA A 16 5.72 -4.89 -18.04
CA ALA A 16 6.57 -6.07 -18.26
C ALA A 16 5.97 -7.33 -17.62
N LYS A 17 5.96 -8.44 -18.35
CA LYS A 17 5.57 -9.75 -17.81
C LYS A 17 6.67 -10.30 -16.92
N THR A 18 6.28 -11.10 -15.93
CA THR A 18 7.20 -11.75 -15.00
C THR A 18 6.65 -13.09 -14.51
N TYR A 19 7.41 -13.82 -13.71
CA TYR A 19 7.01 -15.11 -13.13
C TYR A 19 6.00 -14.93 -11.99
N ASN A 20 5.20 -15.96 -11.73
CA ASN A 20 4.26 -15.96 -10.60
C ASN A 20 5.01 -15.81 -9.27
N GLY A 21 4.49 -14.98 -8.39
CA GLY A 21 5.11 -14.61 -7.12
C GLY A 21 5.91 -13.32 -7.16
N ALA A 22 6.45 -12.90 -8.29
CA ALA A 22 7.27 -11.69 -8.39
C ALA A 22 6.48 -10.40 -8.11
N ILE A 23 7.07 -9.51 -7.33
CA ILE A 23 6.56 -8.16 -7.05
C ILE A 23 7.54 -7.14 -7.64
N GLY A 24 7.14 -6.41 -8.69
CA GLY A 24 7.95 -5.33 -9.26
C GLY A 24 9.34 -5.75 -9.77
N MET A 25 9.52 -7.01 -10.16
CA MET A 25 10.77 -7.59 -10.66
C MET A 25 10.54 -8.38 -11.95
N ASP A 26 11.54 -8.43 -12.81
CA ASP A 26 11.56 -9.28 -14.01
C ASP A 26 12.00 -10.72 -13.72
N ASP A 27 12.06 -11.55 -14.77
CA ASP A 27 12.48 -12.94 -14.66
C ASP A 27 13.94 -13.12 -14.17
N ASN A 28 14.76 -12.09 -14.30
CA ASN A 28 16.15 -12.06 -13.80
C ASN A 28 16.25 -11.46 -12.40
N LYS A 29 15.12 -11.16 -11.74
CA LYS A 29 15.03 -10.48 -10.44
C LYS A 29 15.59 -9.05 -10.48
N SER A 30 15.61 -8.42 -11.64
CA SER A 30 15.93 -6.99 -11.75
C SER A 30 14.69 -6.16 -11.43
N VAL A 31 14.90 -5.02 -10.79
CA VAL A 31 13.83 -4.09 -10.40
C VAL A 31 13.18 -3.49 -11.65
N LEU A 32 11.84 -3.53 -11.69
CA LEU A 32 11.03 -2.89 -12.72
C LEU A 32 10.36 -1.65 -12.12
N GLN A 33 10.61 -0.50 -12.72
CA GLN A 33 10.00 0.76 -12.28
C GLN A 33 8.51 0.79 -12.65
N SER A 34 7.64 0.99 -11.65
CA SER A 34 6.19 1.10 -11.86
C SER A 34 5.78 2.47 -12.40
N VAL A 35 4.56 2.54 -12.95
CA VAL A 35 3.92 3.80 -13.36
C VAL A 35 3.71 4.73 -12.17
N ALA A 36 3.44 4.20 -10.99
CA ALA A 36 3.30 4.97 -9.75
C ALA A 36 4.63 5.64 -9.34
N GLU A 37 5.74 4.89 -9.39
CA GLU A 37 7.07 5.44 -9.13
C GLU A 37 7.48 6.51 -10.17
N ARG A 38 7.12 6.30 -11.44
CA ARG A 38 7.33 7.32 -12.49
C ARG A 38 6.52 8.59 -12.22
N ALA A 39 5.26 8.43 -11.80
CA ALA A 39 4.43 9.57 -11.42
C ALA A 39 5.04 10.34 -10.24
N LYS A 40 5.55 9.63 -9.23
CA LYS A 40 6.25 10.25 -8.10
C LYS A 40 7.49 11.01 -8.54
N LYS A 41 8.34 10.43 -9.37
CA LYS A 41 9.53 11.09 -9.94
C LYS A 41 9.19 12.33 -10.77
N SER A 42 8.02 12.37 -11.41
CA SER A 42 7.56 13.55 -12.16
C SER A 42 7.01 14.66 -11.26
N GLY A 43 7.03 14.48 -9.95
CA GLY A 43 6.56 15.45 -8.96
C GLY A 43 5.05 15.41 -8.70
N LYS A 44 4.35 14.36 -9.15
CA LYS A 44 2.95 14.13 -8.77
C LYS A 44 2.87 13.55 -7.36
N LYS A 45 1.75 13.79 -6.70
CA LYS A 45 1.41 13.01 -5.51
C LYS A 45 0.91 11.64 -5.93
N VAL A 46 1.22 10.63 -5.11
CA VAL A 46 0.89 9.23 -5.42
C VAL A 46 0.22 8.56 -4.23
N GLY A 47 -0.85 7.82 -4.52
CA GLY A 47 -1.56 7.00 -3.55
C GLY A 47 -1.82 5.58 -4.05
N VAL A 48 -1.91 4.65 -3.11
CA VAL A 48 -2.29 3.26 -3.33
C VAL A 48 -3.35 2.89 -2.31
N THR A 49 -4.52 2.48 -2.77
CA THR A 49 -5.65 2.07 -1.92
C THR A 49 -6.16 0.71 -2.34
N THR A 50 -6.51 -0.12 -1.38
CA THR A 50 -6.95 -1.49 -1.64
C THR A 50 -7.96 -1.97 -0.60
N SER A 51 -8.84 -2.87 -1.00
CA SER A 51 -9.75 -3.58 -0.09
C SER A 51 -9.08 -4.72 0.68
N VAL A 52 -7.87 -5.13 0.30
CA VAL A 52 -7.06 -6.14 1.00
C VAL A 52 -6.00 -5.48 1.90
N SER A 53 -5.03 -6.23 2.42
CA SER A 53 -3.91 -5.64 3.16
C SER A 53 -3.01 -4.81 2.24
N VAL A 54 -2.38 -3.76 2.78
CA VAL A 54 -1.53 -2.85 1.98
C VAL A 54 -0.32 -3.58 1.40
N ASP A 55 0.18 -4.60 2.09
CA ASP A 55 1.29 -5.47 1.69
C ASP A 55 0.86 -6.65 0.80
N HIS A 56 -0.40 -6.70 0.35
CA HIS A 56 -0.86 -7.72 -0.59
C HIS A 56 -0.27 -7.52 -1.99
N ALA A 57 -0.28 -8.57 -2.79
CA ALA A 57 0.43 -8.65 -4.07
C ALA A 57 0.11 -7.52 -5.06
N THR A 58 -1.17 -7.21 -5.28
CA THR A 58 -1.59 -6.21 -6.28
C THR A 58 -1.18 -4.79 -5.89
N PRO A 59 -1.50 -4.27 -4.68
CA PRO A 59 -1.01 -2.95 -4.29
C PRO A 59 0.52 -2.90 -4.21
N ALA A 60 1.17 -3.96 -3.70
CA ALA A 60 2.62 -4.05 -3.59
C ALA A 60 3.34 -3.90 -4.94
N ALA A 61 2.77 -4.40 -6.04
CA ALA A 61 3.35 -4.30 -7.37
C ALA A 61 3.58 -2.84 -7.84
N PHE A 62 2.90 -1.87 -7.23
CA PHE A 62 3.05 -0.46 -7.56
C PHE A 62 4.16 0.24 -6.78
N TYR A 63 4.61 -0.32 -5.62
CA TYR A 63 5.60 0.35 -4.76
C TYR A 63 6.76 -0.54 -4.31
N ALA A 64 6.62 -1.87 -4.38
CA ALA A 64 7.60 -2.81 -3.81
C ALA A 64 8.34 -3.62 -4.89
N HIS A 65 9.52 -4.14 -4.50
CA HIS A 65 10.39 -4.94 -5.35
C HIS A 65 10.92 -6.14 -4.56
N GLN A 66 10.15 -7.24 -4.59
CA GLN A 66 10.49 -8.47 -3.87
C GLN A 66 10.34 -9.69 -4.78
N PRO A 67 11.19 -10.72 -4.62
CA PRO A 67 11.15 -11.91 -5.45
C PRO A 67 9.95 -12.82 -5.19
N ASP A 68 9.25 -12.64 -4.07
CA ASP A 68 8.09 -13.45 -3.71
C ASP A 68 7.03 -12.62 -2.95
N ARG A 69 5.77 -12.77 -3.34
CA ARG A 69 4.61 -12.09 -2.76
C ARG A 69 4.34 -12.45 -1.29
N GLY A 70 4.88 -13.56 -0.81
CA GLY A 70 4.77 -13.99 0.59
C GLY A 70 5.72 -13.25 1.53
N MET A 71 6.60 -12.40 1.02
CA MET A 71 7.55 -11.60 1.79
C MET A 71 6.90 -10.33 2.34
N TYR A 72 5.83 -10.49 3.12
CA TYR A 72 4.99 -9.37 3.57
C TYR A 72 5.75 -8.31 4.38
N TYR A 73 6.63 -8.73 5.28
CA TYR A 73 7.45 -7.81 6.06
C TYR A 73 8.38 -6.97 5.18
N GLU A 74 9.09 -7.62 4.27
CA GLU A 74 10.02 -6.99 3.33
C GLU A 74 9.28 -6.09 2.34
N ILE A 75 8.09 -6.51 1.88
CA ILE A 75 7.19 -5.68 1.06
C ILE A 75 6.79 -4.41 1.83
N ALA A 76 6.41 -4.54 3.10
CA ALA A 76 6.07 -3.39 3.93
C ALA A 76 7.26 -2.43 4.11
N LEU A 77 8.49 -2.94 4.20
CA LEU A 77 9.70 -2.12 4.28
C LEU A 77 10.03 -1.37 2.97
N ASP A 78 9.49 -1.81 1.84
CA ASP A 78 9.64 -1.09 0.57
C ASP A 78 8.72 0.14 0.47
N LEU A 79 7.63 0.18 1.24
CA LEU A 79 6.67 1.28 1.26
C LEU A 79 7.34 2.65 1.53
N PRO A 80 8.11 2.84 2.61
CA PRO A 80 8.78 4.12 2.85
C PRO A 80 9.88 4.42 1.83
N LYS A 81 10.49 3.42 1.20
CA LYS A 81 11.49 3.62 0.13
C LYS A 81 10.84 4.21 -1.14
N ALA A 82 9.65 3.75 -1.51
CA ALA A 82 8.88 4.34 -2.60
C ALA A 82 8.44 5.78 -2.29
N GLY A 83 8.18 6.08 -1.03
CA GLY A 83 7.90 7.42 -0.55
C GLY A 83 6.60 8.03 -1.10
N PHE A 84 5.61 7.21 -1.45
CA PHE A 84 4.31 7.70 -1.90
C PHE A 84 3.59 8.46 -0.78
N ASP A 85 2.63 9.28 -1.14
CA ASP A 85 2.02 10.24 -0.22
C ASP A 85 0.86 9.63 0.57
N PHE A 86 0.21 8.59 0.03
CA PHE A 86 -0.95 7.98 0.67
C PHE A 86 -1.01 6.46 0.42
N TYR A 87 -1.22 5.70 1.48
CA TYR A 87 -1.53 4.28 1.41
C TYR A 87 -2.76 3.98 2.26
N ALA A 88 -3.65 3.11 1.77
CA ALA A 88 -4.77 2.65 2.58
C ALA A 88 -5.18 1.22 2.23
N GLY A 89 -5.68 0.51 3.24
CA GLY A 89 -6.14 -0.86 3.11
C GLY A 89 -6.60 -1.44 4.45
N GLY A 90 -6.73 -2.75 4.53
CA GLY A 90 -7.08 -3.45 5.76
C GLY A 90 -6.04 -3.26 6.85
N GLY A 91 -4.79 -3.50 6.53
CA GLY A 91 -3.66 -3.42 7.45
C GLY A 91 -2.39 -3.99 6.85
N PHE A 92 -1.56 -4.61 7.70
CA PHE A 92 -0.33 -5.31 7.31
C PHE A 92 -0.31 -6.70 7.95
N LEU A 93 0.05 -7.74 7.16
CA LEU A 93 -0.08 -9.14 7.61
C LEU A 93 1.04 -9.61 8.53
N LYS A 94 2.26 -9.12 8.32
CA LYS A 94 3.44 -9.55 9.08
C LYS A 94 4.25 -8.36 9.60
N PRO A 95 3.69 -7.58 10.56
CA PRO A 95 4.32 -6.33 10.99
C PRO A 95 5.62 -6.52 11.80
N THR A 96 5.90 -7.73 12.29
CA THR A 96 7.05 -8.03 13.14
C THR A 96 7.75 -9.35 12.79
N THR A 97 7.45 -9.92 11.61
CA THR A 97 7.97 -11.25 11.26
C THR A 97 8.44 -11.29 9.82
N THR A 98 9.72 -11.55 9.60
CA THR A 98 10.35 -11.67 8.28
C THR A 98 9.87 -12.92 7.52
N ALA A 99 10.17 -12.98 6.21
CA ALA A 99 9.82 -14.12 5.36
C ALA A 99 10.45 -15.44 5.83
N ASP A 100 11.62 -15.40 6.41
CA ASP A 100 12.29 -16.57 7.01
C ASP A 100 11.82 -16.88 8.45
N LYS A 101 10.68 -16.30 8.87
CA LYS A 101 9.98 -16.51 10.14
C LYS A 101 10.77 -16.08 11.38
N LYS A 102 11.68 -15.13 11.24
CA LYS A 102 12.38 -14.51 12.36
C LYS A 102 11.60 -13.32 12.89
N GLU A 103 11.70 -13.10 14.19
CA GLU A 103 11.21 -11.87 14.81
C GLU A 103 12.01 -10.66 14.31
N ALA A 104 11.33 -9.57 14.06
CA ALA A 104 11.91 -8.32 13.57
C ALA A 104 11.22 -7.11 14.23
N PRO A 105 11.87 -5.93 14.21
CA PRO A 105 11.24 -4.70 14.70
C PRO A 105 9.91 -4.43 14.00
N SER A 106 8.96 -3.86 14.73
CA SER A 106 7.69 -3.45 14.14
C SER A 106 7.88 -2.45 12.99
N ILE A 107 7.12 -2.64 11.90
CA ILE A 107 7.14 -1.73 10.76
C ILE A 107 6.58 -0.33 11.09
N PHE A 108 5.69 -0.20 12.06
CA PHE A 108 5.01 1.07 12.35
C PHE A 108 5.96 2.18 12.80
N PRO A 109 6.87 1.99 13.76
CA PRO A 109 7.89 2.99 14.07
C PRO A 109 8.78 3.34 12.87
N ILE A 110 9.06 2.38 11.98
CA ILE A 110 9.84 2.62 10.75
C ILE A 110 9.08 3.55 9.81
N PHE A 111 7.77 3.37 9.67
CA PHE A 111 6.92 4.27 8.89
C PHE A 111 6.89 5.68 9.48
N GLU A 112 6.75 5.81 10.78
CA GLU A 112 6.74 7.11 11.47
C GLU A 112 8.06 7.84 11.31
N GLU A 113 9.20 7.16 11.45
CA GLU A 113 10.54 7.73 11.19
C GLU A 113 10.70 8.20 9.73
N ALA A 114 10.04 7.53 8.79
CA ALA A 114 10.04 7.93 7.37
C ALA A 114 9.06 9.08 7.06
N GLY A 115 8.38 9.64 8.06
CA GLY A 115 7.49 10.79 7.93
C GLY A 115 6.03 10.45 7.66
N TYR A 116 5.63 9.19 7.83
CA TYR A 116 4.23 8.78 7.71
C TYR A 116 3.47 8.99 9.03
N THR A 117 2.28 9.54 8.90
CA THR A 117 1.27 9.49 9.96
C THR A 117 0.41 8.25 9.75
N VAL A 118 0.35 7.37 10.75
CA VAL A 118 -0.53 6.20 10.74
C VAL A 118 -1.85 6.56 11.39
N ALA A 119 -2.95 6.38 10.67
CA ALA A 119 -4.31 6.56 11.16
C ALA A 119 -5.06 5.22 11.14
N ARG A 120 -5.69 4.89 12.26
CA ARG A 120 -6.49 3.66 12.42
C ARG A 120 -7.98 4.02 12.44
N GLY A 121 -8.63 3.79 11.31
CA GLY A 121 -10.02 4.17 11.09
C GLY A 121 -10.19 5.62 10.65
N LEU A 122 -11.42 5.93 10.23
CA LEU A 122 -11.75 7.21 9.60
C LEU A 122 -11.66 8.41 10.57
N ASP A 123 -11.96 8.20 11.84
CA ASP A 123 -11.95 9.29 12.85
C ASP A 123 -10.51 9.75 13.12
N GLU A 124 -9.57 8.82 13.25
CA GLU A 124 -8.15 9.20 13.36
C GLU A 124 -7.65 9.88 12.10
N TYR A 125 -8.03 9.38 10.92
CA TYR A 125 -7.69 10.04 9.66
C TYR A 125 -8.16 11.50 9.64
N LYS A 126 -9.44 11.76 9.96
CA LYS A 126 -9.99 13.11 9.99
C LYS A 126 -9.25 14.03 10.96
N SER A 127 -8.85 13.50 12.12
CA SER A 127 -8.14 14.29 13.14
C SER A 127 -6.68 14.59 12.78
N LYS A 128 -6.02 13.69 12.05
CA LYS A 128 -4.57 13.75 11.78
C LYS A 128 -4.22 14.27 10.38
N SER A 129 -5.11 14.11 9.39
CA SER A 129 -4.79 14.32 7.98
C SER A 129 -4.42 15.76 7.63
N ALA A 130 -4.95 16.76 8.32
CA ALA A 130 -4.68 18.17 8.05
C ALA A 130 -3.20 18.54 8.20
N GLN A 131 -2.48 17.91 9.12
CA GLN A 131 -1.08 18.19 9.47
C GLN A 131 -0.11 17.12 8.96
N ALA A 132 -0.62 16.02 8.39
CA ALA A 132 0.22 14.95 7.89
C ALA A 132 0.82 15.29 6.51
N ASP A 133 2.11 15.04 6.34
CA ASP A 133 2.80 15.14 5.05
C ASP A 133 2.58 13.89 4.20
N LYS A 134 2.57 12.72 4.83
CA LYS A 134 2.29 11.41 4.23
C LYS A 134 1.39 10.62 5.17
N MET A 135 0.51 9.81 4.61
CA MET A 135 -0.53 9.12 5.36
C MET A 135 -0.58 7.62 5.06
N ILE A 136 -0.73 6.83 6.11
CA ILE A 136 -1.14 5.43 6.03
C ILE A 136 -2.46 5.29 6.78
N LEU A 137 -3.53 4.95 6.08
CA LEU A 137 -4.86 4.74 6.64
C LEU A 137 -5.21 3.26 6.61
N ILE A 138 -5.34 2.65 7.77
CA ILE A 138 -5.69 1.23 7.94
C ILE A 138 -6.89 1.08 8.87
N GLN A 139 -7.44 -0.14 8.93
CA GLN A 139 -8.55 -0.47 9.81
C GLN A 139 -8.27 -0.10 11.27
N LYS A 140 -9.37 0.12 12.03
CA LYS A 140 -9.33 0.38 13.47
C LYS A 140 -8.56 -0.70 14.23
N GLU A 141 -8.07 -0.36 15.41
CA GLU A 141 -7.35 -1.28 16.29
C GLU A 141 -8.19 -2.54 16.57
N GLY A 142 -7.54 -3.70 16.52
CA GLY A 142 -8.17 -5.00 16.76
C GLY A 142 -8.98 -5.58 15.59
N ALA A 143 -9.13 -4.84 14.49
CA ALA A 143 -9.76 -5.37 13.27
C ALA A 143 -8.82 -6.31 12.51
N GLU A 144 -9.40 -7.21 11.70
CA GLU A 144 -8.65 -8.13 10.84
C GLU A 144 -7.86 -7.34 9.78
N PRO A 145 -6.52 -7.49 9.71
CA PRO A 145 -5.70 -6.69 8.80
C PRO A 145 -5.70 -7.17 7.34
N SER A 146 -6.22 -8.37 7.07
CA SER A 146 -6.11 -9.00 5.74
C SER A 146 -6.96 -8.33 4.66
N CYS A 147 -8.10 -7.76 5.06
CA CYS A 147 -9.00 -7.06 4.14
C CYS A 147 -9.96 -6.13 4.88
N LEU A 148 -10.59 -5.23 4.13
CA LEU A 148 -11.78 -4.52 4.58
C LEU A 148 -12.95 -5.51 4.65
N PRO A 149 -13.86 -5.38 5.62
CA PRO A 149 -14.98 -6.32 5.76
C PRO A 149 -15.95 -6.21 4.57
N TYR A 150 -16.57 -7.33 4.24
CA TYR A 150 -17.66 -7.34 3.30
C TYR A 150 -18.82 -6.46 3.80
N ALA A 151 -19.60 -5.91 2.88
CA ALA A 151 -20.70 -5.01 3.23
C ALA A 151 -21.71 -5.65 4.19
N ILE A 152 -21.92 -6.97 4.07
CA ILE A 152 -22.85 -7.75 4.93
C ILE A 152 -22.33 -7.93 6.36
N ASP A 153 -20.99 -7.94 6.55
CA ASP A 153 -20.33 -8.20 7.84
C ASP A 153 -19.85 -6.91 8.52
N ARG A 154 -20.02 -5.77 7.85
CA ARG A 154 -19.48 -4.48 8.28
C ARG A 154 -20.14 -4.00 9.56
N GLN A 155 -19.31 -3.53 10.48
CA GLN A 155 -19.68 -2.92 11.74
C GLN A 155 -19.40 -1.41 11.74
N GLU A 156 -19.93 -0.71 12.72
CA GLU A 156 -19.65 0.72 12.93
C GLU A 156 -18.14 0.97 13.09
N GLY A 157 -17.65 1.97 12.39
CA GLY A 157 -16.22 2.33 12.40
C GLY A 157 -15.33 1.52 11.46
N ASP A 158 -15.86 0.51 10.77
CA ASP A 158 -15.11 -0.19 9.73
C ASP A 158 -14.96 0.68 8.48
N LEU A 159 -13.76 0.68 7.91
CA LEU A 159 -13.47 1.39 6.66
C LEU A 159 -14.12 0.68 5.47
N THR A 160 -14.54 1.46 4.50
CA THR A 160 -14.98 0.98 3.18
C THR A 160 -14.00 1.41 2.10
N LEU A 161 -14.01 0.71 0.97
CA LEU A 161 -13.20 1.12 -0.18
C LEU A 161 -13.57 2.52 -0.68
N ALA A 162 -14.86 2.88 -0.63
CA ALA A 162 -15.31 4.22 -0.99
C ALA A 162 -14.70 5.31 -0.07
N GLU A 163 -14.76 5.10 1.25
CA GLU A 163 -14.21 6.05 2.24
C GLU A 163 -12.70 6.22 2.11
N ILE A 164 -11.94 5.13 1.95
CA ILE A 164 -10.48 5.24 1.78
C ILE A 164 -10.10 5.86 0.45
N THR A 165 -10.90 5.64 -0.60
CA THR A 165 -10.69 6.27 -1.91
C THR A 165 -10.97 7.78 -1.86
N GLU A 166 -12.07 8.18 -1.24
CA GLU A 166 -12.41 9.59 -1.01
C GLU A 166 -11.34 10.30 -0.18
N SER A 167 -10.89 9.64 0.90
CA SER A 167 -9.79 10.12 1.74
C SER A 167 -8.49 10.29 0.95
N ALA A 168 -8.15 9.35 0.08
CA ALA A 168 -6.98 9.42 -0.79
C ALA A 168 -7.07 10.61 -1.75
N ILE A 169 -8.19 10.79 -2.44
CA ILE A 169 -8.40 11.91 -3.37
C ILE A 169 -8.27 13.25 -2.63
N SER A 170 -8.93 13.38 -1.49
CA SER A 170 -8.85 14.58 -0.66
C SER A 170 -7.42 14.89 -0.22
N PHE A 171 -6.69 13.87 0.24
CA PHE A 171 -5.30 14.03 0.69
C PHE A 171 -4.34 14.38 -0.46
N LEU A 172 -4.46 13.71 -1.60
CA LEU A 172 -3.57 13.87 -2.75
C LEU A 172 -3.79 15.17 -3.52
N THR A 173 -4.98 15.76 -3.46
CA THR A 173 -5.28 17.05 -4.08
C THR A 173 -4.85 18.25 -3.23
N LYS A 174 -4.58 18.03 -1.95
CA LYS A 174 -4.19 19.08 -1.00
C LYS A 174 -2.83 19.68 -1.36
N GLY A 175 -2.80 20.96 -1.74
CA GLY A 175 -1.57 21.70 -1.99
C GLY A 175 -0.74 21.22 -3.21
N SER A 176 -1.35 20.47 -4.12
CA SER A 176 -0.69 20.00 -5.35
C SER A 176 -1.31 20.67 -6.58
N ASN A 177 -0.46 21.26 -7.42
CA ASN A 177 -0.83 21.82 -8.75
C ASN A 177 -0.38 20.92 -9.92
N LYS A 178 0.30 19.79 -9.64
CA LYS A 178 0.81 18.86 -10.66
C LYS A 178 -0.10 17.63 -10.87
N GLY A 179 -1.24 17.59 -10.19
CA GLY A 179 -2.11 16.42 -10.18
C GLY A 179 -1.56 15.26 -9.37
N PHE A 180 -2.22 14.12 -9.41
CA PHE A 180 -1.84 12.93 -8.66
C PHE A 180 -2.01 11.66 -9.50
N PHE A 181 -1.42 10.57 -9.03
CA PHE A 181 -1.70 9.20 -9.44
C PHE A 181 -2.32 8.46 -8.26
N LEU A 182 -3.40 7.75 -8.49
CA LEU A 182 -4.05 6.91 -7.49
C LEU A 182 -4.37 5.54 -8.08
N MET A 183 -3.87 4.49 -7.43
CA MET A 183 -4.27 3.11 -7.68
C MET A 183 -5.36 2.74 -6.69
N VAL A 184 -6.43 2.16 -7.17
CA VAL A 184 -7.56 1.65 -6.38
C VAL A 184 -7.84 0.21 -6.78
N GLU A 185 -7.88 -0.67 -5.80
CA GLU A 185 -8.25 -2.08 -5.95
C GLU A 185 -9.42 -2.43 -5.04
N GLY A 186 -10.40 -3.14 -5.60
CA GLY A 186 -11.57 -3.67 -4.89
C GLY A 186 -11.84 -5.13 -5.22
#